data_7054152c0e6771386998208eb7825485
#
_entry.id   7054152c0e6771386998208eb7825485
#
_cell.length_a   1.000
_cell.length_b   1.000
_cell.length_c   1.000
_cell.angle_alpha   90.00
_cell.angle_beta   90.00
_cell.angle_gamma   90.00
#
_symmetry.space_group_name_H-M   'P 1'
#
loop_
_entity.id
_entity.type
_entity.pdbx_description
1 polymer ?
#
loop_
_entity_poly.entity_id
_entity_poly.type
_entity_poly.pdbx_seq_one_letter_code
_entity_poly.pdbx_strand_id
1 'polypeptide(L)'
;VPADAADVVTLVRWAAAYQVPLIPRGSASSMANGAVGRGVALDLSRLDWIGSVHEASASVTCGPGALRDAVDDAARVHGLRFPVDPSSGAFCTMGGMAAANAAGSRSVKLGATRAWVRGLDCVFADGSRAWVRRGAPRPKVEALRAFHADVSRDVIERGAKLAHVGVRKESSGYALADYARTGDLVDILVGSEGTLAIFVGLDLVLAPLPAASASMT
;
A
#
# COMPACT_ATOMS: atom_id res chain seq x y z
N VAL A 1 18.43 7.58 -1.29
CA VAL A 1 17.35 7.67 -2.30
C VAL A 1 17.63 6.64 -3.38
N PRO A 2 16.97 5.48 -3.41
CA PRO A 2 17.18 4.45 -4.43
C PRO A 2 16.70 4.93 -5.81
N ALA A 3 17.36 4.48 -6.86
CA ALA A 3 17.00 4.78 -8.24
C ALA A 3 15.93 3.81 -8.77
N ASP A 4 15.96 2.58 -8.29
CA ASP A 4 15.06 1.52 -8.70
C ASP A 4 14.82 0.48 -7.58
N ALA A 5 14.04 -0.54 -7.89
CA ALA A 5 13.72 -1.60 -6.93
C ALA A 5 14.93 -2.51 -6.59
N ALA A 6 15.94 -2.60 -7.46
CA ALA A 6 17.15 -3.38 -7.18
C ALA A 6 18.01 -2.69 -6.12
N ASP A 7 18.08 -1.37 -6.15
CA ASP A 7 18.71 -0.57 -5.09
C ASP A 7 18.03 -0.82 -3.75
N VAL A 8 16.68 -0.87 -3.72
CA VAL A 8 15.93 -1.17 -2.48
C VAL A 8 16.28 -2.55 -1.94
N VAL A 9 16.34 -3.57 -2.80
CA VAL A 9 16.75 -4.93 -2.41
C VAL A 9 18.16 -4.92 -1.81
N THR A 10 19.10 -4.22 -2.46
CA THR A 10 20.49 -4.10 -2.00
C THR A 10 20.57 -3.43 -0.64
N LEU A 11 19.84 -2.33 -0.43
CA LEU A 11 19.78 -1.60 0.84
C LEU A 11 19.13 -2.42 1.95
N VAL A 12 18.09 -3.19 1.65
CA VAL A 12 17.45 -4.09 2.63
C VAL A 12 18.44 -5.17 3.09
N ARG A 13 19.14 -5.81 2.15
CA ARG A 13 20.15 -6.83 2.48
C ARG A 13 21.30 -6.26 3.30
N TRP A 14 21.79 -5.08 2.93
CA TRP A 14 22.81 -4.37 3.70
C TRP A 14 22.32 -4.07 5.11
N ALA A 15 21.13 -3.51 5.25
CA ALA A 15 20.55 -3.15 6.53
C ALA A 15 20.34 -4.37 7.43
N ALA A 16 19.89 -5.51 6.86
CA ALA A 16 19.76 -6.76 7.58
C ALA A 16 21.13 -7.28 8.08
N ALA A 17 22.16 -7.25 7.23
CA ALA A 17 23.51 -7.72 7.57
C ALA A 17 24.16 -6.88 8.68
N TYR A 18 23.90 -5.58 8.71
CA TYR A 18 24.47 -4.64 9.71
C TYR A 18 23.51 -4.29 10.84
N GLN A 19 22.32 -4.91 10.88
CA GLN A 19 21.27 -4.64 11.87
C GLN A 19 20.88 -3.15 11.97
N VAL A 20 20.84 -2.47 10.84
CA VAL A 20 20.46 -1.07 10.73
C VAL A 20 18.96 -0.97 10.42
N PRO A 21 18.15 -0.30 11.26
CA PRO A 21 16.74 -0.09 10.95
C PRO A 21 16.57 0.76 9.67
N LEU A 22 15.66 0.33 8.78
CA LEU A 22 15.22 1.12 7.64
C LEU A 22 13.83 1.70 7.90
N ILE A 23 13.65 2.95 7.49
CA ILE A 23 12.38 3.67 7.60
C ILE A 23 11.94 4.05 6.19
N PRO A 24 11.06 3.25 5.56
CA PRO A 24 10.53 3.58 4.24
C PRO A 24 9.76 4.90 4.30
N ARG A 25 10.01 5.79 3.35
CA ARG A 25 9.50 7.14 3.37
C ARG A 25 9.03 7.56 1.96
N GLY A 26 7.79 8.03 1.87
CA GLY A 26 7.29 8.83 0.76
C GLY A 26 7.49 10.32 1.04
N SER A 27 6.46 11.13 0.87
CA SER A 27 6.49 12.58 1.16
C SER A 27 6.44 12.95 2.64
N ALA A 28 6.41 11.98 3.55
CA ALA A 28 6.33 12.18 5.01
C ALA A 28 5.12 13.02 5.47
N SER A 29 4.02 12.99 4.72
CA SER A 29 2.80 13.75 5.01
C SER A 29 1.91 13.09 6.08
N SER A 30 2.27 11.93 6.61
CA SER A 30 1.52 11.23 7.68
C SER A 30 1.62 11.98 9.00
N MET A 31 0.47 12.26 9.62
CA MET A 31 0.41 12.90 10.95
C MET A 31 0.83 11.95 12.09
N ALA A 32 0.86 10.64 11.85
CA ALA A 32 1.26 9.63 12.82
C ALA A 32 2.79 9.46 12.94
N ASN A 33 3.59 10.28 12.25
CA ASN A 33 5.06 10.24 12.24
C ASN A 33 5.67 8.89 11.78
N GLY A 34 4.95 8.07 11.03
CA GLY A 34 5.43 6.77 10.53
C GLY A 34 6.67 6.86 9.62
N ALA A 35 7.01 8.06 9.13
CA ALA A 35 8.20 8.32 8.31
C ALA A 35 9.41 8.82 9.11
N VAL A 36 9.37 8.79 10.46
CA VAL A 36 10.41 9.28 11.35
C VAL A 36 10.81 8.18 12.34
N GLY A 37 12.09 8.00 12.57
CA GLY A 37 12.59 7.00 13.50
C GLY A 37 14.12 7.01 13.60
N ARG A 38 14.67 6.16 14.45
CA ARG A 38 16.11 5.91 14.54
C ARG A 38 16.51 4.90 13.48
N GLY A 39 17.36 5.29 12.54
CA GLY A 39 17.82 4.43 11.45
C GLY A 39 18.05 5.22 10.17
N VAL A 40 18.08 4.51 9.05
CA VAL A 40 18.25 5.10 7.72
C VAL A 40 16.88 5.34 7.08
N ALA A 41 16.58 6.60 6.80
CA ALA A 41 15.38 6.95 6.02
C ALA A 41 15.59 6.53 4.56
N LEU A 42 14.75 5.63 4.09
CA LEU A 42 14.73 5.16 2.71
C LEU A 42 13.70 5.97 1.93
N ASP A 43 14.15 7.04 1.32
CA ASP A 43 13.30 7.93 0.53
C ASP A 43 13.00 7.31 -0.84
N LEU A 44 11.73 6.97 -1.07
CA LEU A 44 11.24 6.29 -2.27
C LEU A 44 10.68 7.24 -3.33
N SER A 45 10.88 8.56 -3.17
CA SER A 45 10.31 9.59 -4.05
C SER A 45 10.74 9.47 -5.51
N ARG A 46 11.91 8.88 -5.80
CA ARG A 46 12.40 8.66 -7.18
C ARG A 46 11.72 7.50 -7.90
N LEU A 47 11.02 6.64 -7.18
CA LEU A 47 10.24 5.56 -7.76
C LEU A 47 8.83 6.06 -8.13
N ASP A 48 8.75 7.11 -8.94
CA ASP A 48 7.55 7.90 -9.23
C ASP A 48 6.89 7.60 -10.58
N TRP A 49 7.32 6.54 -11.25
CA TRP A 49 6.77 6.13 -12.54
C TRP A 49 5.26 5.81 -12.46
N ILE A 50 4.55 6.11 -13.53
CA ILE A 50 3.15 5.75 -13.73
C ILE A 50 3.06 4.97 -15.04
N GLY A 51 2.52 3.75 -14.97
CA GLY A 51 2.31 2.89 -16.12
C GLY A 51 1.06 3.29 -16.92
N SER A 52 0.82 2.58 -18.01
CA SER A 52 -0.37 2.80 -18.81
C SER A 52 -1.64 2.48 -18.04
N VAL A 53 -2.66 3.30 -18.22
CA VAL A 53 -4.01 3.04 -17.70
C VAL A 53 -4.70 2.01 -18.59
N HIS A 54 -5.22 0.97 -17.97
CA HIS A 54 -5.97 -0.09 -18.65
C HIS A 54 -7.47 0.11 -18.43
N GLU A 55 -8.15 0.67 -19.44
CA GLU A 55 -9.59 1.00 -19.35
C GLU A 55 -10.45 -0.25 -19.12
N ALA A 56 -10.18 -1.34 -19.83
CA ALA A 56 -10.98 -2.57 -19.74
C ALA A 56 -10.98 -3.19 -18.33
N SER A 57 -9.88 -3.06 -17.59
CA SER A 57 -9.76 -3.55 -16.20
C SER A 57 -9.86 -2.43 -15.17
N ALA A 58 -10.08 -1.20 -15.61
CA ALA A 58 -10.09 0.00 -14.78
C ALA A 58 -8.92 0.00 -13.79
N SER A 59 -7.69 -0.06 -14.30
CA SER A 59 -6.51 -0.22 -13.44
C SER A 59 -5.29 0.49 -13.97
N VAL A 60 -4.34 0.76 -13.06
CA VAL A 60 -3.03 1.35 -13.37
C VAL A 60 -1.98 0.77 -12.42
N THR A 61 -0.76 0.58 -12.94
CA THR A 61 0.41 0.30 -12.08
C THR A 61 1.22 1.57 -11.90
N CYS A 62 1.82 1.72 -10.72
CA CYS A 62 2.69 2.87 -10.45
C CYS A 62 3.78 2.53 -9.43
N GLY A 63 4.81 3.37 -9.39
CA GLY A 63 5.82 3.37 -8.35
C GLY A 63 5.29 3.92 -7.01
N PRO A 64 5.93 3.56 -5.89
CA PRO A 64 5.52 4.03 -4.57
C PRO A 64 5.70 5.54 -4.38
N GLY A 65 6.61 6.18 -5.14
CA GLY A 65 6.86 7.62 -5.14
C GLY A 65 5.89 8.44 -5.99
N ALA A 66 5.06 7.80 -6.84
CA ALA A 66 4.08 8.49 -7.64
C ALA A 66 3.10 9.27 -6.75
N LEU A 67 2.87 10.55 -7.06
CA LEU A 67 1.91 11.37 -6.33
C LEU A 67 0.47 10.94 -6.67
N ARG A 68 -0.39 10.98 -5.66
CA ARG A 68 -1.81 10.63 -5.83
C ARG A 68 -2.48 11.42 -6.95
N ASP A 69 -2.27 12.73 -6.98
CA ASP A 69 -2.92 13.58 -7.99
C ASP A 69 -2.39 13.30 -9.39
N ALA A 70 -1.10 13.00 -9.55
CA ALA A 70 -0.53 12.60 -10.84
C ALA A 70 -1.15 11.27 -11.35
N VAL A 71 -1.40 10.31 -10.46
CA VAL A 71 -2.10 9.06 -10.82
C VAL A 71 -3.56 9.33 -11.19
N ASP A 72 -4.25 10.23 -10.46
CA ASP A 72 -5.62 10.63 -10.76
C ASP A 72 -5.71 11.34 -12.11
N ASP A 73 -4.79 12.26 -12.41
CA ASP A 73 -4.74 12.99 -13.67
C ASP A 73 -4.48 12.03 -14.85
N ALA A 74 -3.55 11.08 -14.71
CA ALA A 74 -3.33 10.04 -15.70
C ALA A 74 -4.60 9.19 -15.96
N ALA A 75 -5.38 8.89 -14.91
CA ALA A 75 -6.62 8.13 -15.04
C ALA A 75 -7.75 8.95 -15.69
N ARG A 76 -7.82 10.26 -15.44
CA ARG A 76 -8.89 11.15 -15.92
C ARG A 76 -9.00 11.21 -17.44
N VAL A 77 -7.90 11.16 -18.16
CA VAL A 77 -7.90 11.16 -19.64
C VAL A 77 -8.58 9.92 -20.22
N HIS A 78 -8.77 8.88 -19.41
CA HIS A 78 -9.45 7.63 -19.73
C HIS A 78 -10.86 7.55 -19.11
N GLY A 79 -11.43 8.66 -18.61
CA GLY A 79 -12.73 8.66 -17.94
C GLY A 79 -12.75 7.94 -16.58
N LEU A 80 -11.57 7.70 -16.00
CA LEU A 80 -11.38 7.00 -14.74
C LEU A 80 -10.78 7.96 -13.68
N ARG A 81 -10.73 7.52 -12.43
CA ARG A 81 -10.06 8.24 -11.35
C ARG A 81 -9.55 7.29 -10.27
N PHE A 82 -8.55 7.72 -9.50
CA PHE A 82 -8.24 7.07 -8.23
C PHE A 82 -9.16 7.67 -7.14
N PRO A 83 -10.04 6.86 -6.52
CA PRO A 83 -11.18 7.41 -5.77
C PRO A 83 -10.86 7.87 -4.35
N VAL A 84 -9.73 7.46 -3.76
CA VAL A 84 -9.34 7.89 -2.42
C VAL A 84 -8.70 9.27 -2.49
N ASP A 85 -9.29 10.21 -1.74
CA ASP A 85 -8.99 11.63 -1.85
C ASP A 85 -8.70 12.24 -0.46
N PRO A 86 -7.50 12.00 0.11
CA PRO A 86 -7.09 12.64 1.35
C PRO A 86 -6.81 14.13 1.12
N SER A 87 -6.90 14.95 2.17
CA SER A 87 -6.58 16.38 2.12
C SER A 87 -5.14 16.68 1.68
N SER A 88 -4.24 15.70 1.81
CA SER A 88 -2.85 15.75 1.35
C SER A 88 -2.66 15.25 -0.09
N GLY A 89 -3.71 15.09 -0.89
CA GLY A 89 -3.68 14.45 -2.22
C GLY A 89 -2.60 14.96 -3.14
N ALA A 90 -2.37 16.28 -3.17
CA ALA A 90 -1.33 16.90 -3.98
C ALA A 90 0.12 16.54 -3.55
N PHE A 91 0.31 16.03 -2.34
CA PHE A 91 1.63 15.78 -1.77
C PHE A 91 1.87 14.32 -1.40
N CYS A 92 0.81 13.54 -1.12
CA CYS A 92 0.98 12.16 -0.69
C CYS A 92 1.35 11.26 -1.86
N THR A 93 2.25 10.31 -1.57
CA THR A 93 2.67 9.30 -2.53
C THR A 93 1.80 8.05 -2.43
N MET A 94 1.65 7.32 -3.53
CA MET A 94 0.84 6.09 -3.57
C MET A 94 1.35 5.01 -2.62
N GLY A 95 2.67 4.86 -2.48
CA GLY A 95 3.27 3.95 -1.52
C GLY A 95 2.96 4.35 -0.08
N GLY A 96 3.03 5.64 0.24
CA GLY A 96 2.65 6.17 1.55
C GLY A 96 1.17 5.97 1.86
N MET A 97 0.29 6.18 0.86
CA MET A 97 -1.14 5.93 1.00
C MET A 97 -1.47 4.46 1.26
N ALA A 98 -0.81 3.55 0.55
CA ALA A 98 -0.97 2.11 0.78
C ALA A 98 -0.41 1.71 2.16
N ALA A 99 0.78 2.19 2.52
CA ALA A 99 1.40 1.87 3.80
C ALA A 99 0.56 2.33 5.00
N ALA A 100 -0.04 3.52 4.94
CA ALA A 100 -0.89 4.06 6.00
C ALA A 100 -2.37 3.67 5.87
N ASN A 101 -2.76 2.92 4.85
CA ASN A 101 -4.15 2.69 4.47
C ASN A 101 -4.96 4.01 4.47
N ALA A 102 -4.43 5.03 3.82
CA ALA A 102 -4.99 6.37 3.83
C ALA A 102 -6.45 6.41 3.36
N ALA A 103 -7.20 7.34 3.91
CA ALA A 103 -8.58 7.57 3.56
C ALA A 103 -8.83 9.05 3.26
N GLY A 104 -9.92 9.35 2.57
CA GLY A 104 -10.31 10.71 2.23
C GLY A 104 -11.69 11.09 2.75
N SER A 105 -12.13 12.30 2.41
CA SER A 105 -13.44 12.85 2.81
C SER A 105 -14.63 11.96 2.38
N ARG A 106 -14.46 11.16 1.32
CA ARG A 106 -15.48 10.25 0.79
C ARG A 106 -15.36 8.82 1.32
N SER A 107 -14.62 8.60 2.41
CA SER A 107 -14.31 7.25 2.92
C SER A 107 -15.55 6.45 3.36
N VAL A 108 -16.64 7.11 3.76
CA VAL A 108 -17.90 6.42 4.09
C VAL A 108 -18.48 5.68 2.88
N LYS A 109 -18.29 6.22 1.66
CA LYS A 109 -18.75 5.61 0.40
C LYS A 109 -17.67 4.75 -0.27
N LEU A 110 -16.44 5.21 -0.26
CA LEU A 110 -15.37 4.66 -1.10
C LEU A 110 -14.34 3.84 -0.30
N GLY A 111 -14.47 3.82 1.03
CA GLY A 111 -13.51 3.14 1.89
C GLY A 111 -12.16 3.85 1.95
N ALA A 112 -11.14 3.08 2.30
CA ALA A 112 -9.74 3.49 2.36
C ALA A 112 -8.94 2.87 1.22
N THR A 113 -7.67 3.20 1.11
CA THR A 113 -6.75 2.78 0.04
C THR A 113 -6.73 1.25 -0.17
N ARG A 114 -6.84 0.45 0.90
CA ARG A 114 -6.86 -1.02 0.83
C ARG A 114 -7.85 -1.58 -0.17
N ALA A 115 -9.05 -1.01 -0.26
CA ALA A 115 -10.08 -1.45 -1.19
C ALA A 115 -9.69 -1.26 -2.66
N TRP A 116 -8.73 -0.39 -2.94
CA TRP A 116 -8.31 0.01 -4.28
C TRP A 116 -6.92 -0.49 -4.66
N VAL A 117 -6.29 -1.31 -3.80
CA VAL A 117 -5.03 -1.99 -4.10
C VAL A 117 -5.33 -3.42 -4.53
N ARG A 118 -5.00 -3.75 -5.78
CA ARG A 118 -5.09 -5.09 -6.36
C ARG A 118 -3.81 -5.89 -6.11
N GLY A 119 -2.66 -5.21 -6.06
CA GLY A 119 -1.38 -5.86 -5.83
C GLY A 119 -0.28 -4.90 -5.39
N LEU A 120 0.73 -5.48 -4.79
CA LEU A 120 1.92 -4.79 -4.28
C LEU A 120 3.18 -5.55 -4.71
N ASP A 121 4.15 -4.85 -5.26
CA ASP A 121 5.50 -5.34 -5.45
C ASP A 121 6.29 -5.07 -4.18
N CYS A 122 6.60 -6.10 -3.44
CA CYS A 122 7.13 -6.03 -2.09
C CYS A 122 8.59 -6.47 -2.03
N VAL A 123 9.42 -5.72 -1.31
CA VAL A 123 10.73 -6.16 -0.84
C VAL A 123 10.60 -6.49 0.64
N PHE A 124 10.83 -7.76 1.00
CA PHE A 124 10.72 -8.26 2.36
C PHE A 124 12.04 -8.10 3.13
N ALA A 125 12.01 -8.32 4.46
CA ALA A 125 13.15 -8.10 5.33
C ALA A 125 14.39 -8.97 5.01
N ASP A 126 14.20 -10.11 4.36
CA ASP A 126 15.28 -11.00 3.85
C ASP A 126 15.87 -10.52 2.50
N GLY A 127 15.35 -9.42 1.95
CA GLY A 127 15.71 -8.91 0.63
C GLY A 127 15.10 -9.71 -0.53
N SER A 128 14.18 -10.63 -0.27
CA SER A 128 13.39 -11.26 -1.33
C SER A 128 12.36 -10.24 -1.88
N ARG A 129 12.08 -10.32 -3.19
CA ARG A 129 11.13 -9.45 -3.87
C ARG A 129 10.07 -10.27 -4.58
N ALA A 130 8.81 -9.88 -4.42
CA ALA A 130 7.71 -10.53 -5.13
C ALA A 130 6.49 -9.62 -5.25
N TRP A 131 5.75 -9.81 -6.35
CA TRP A 131 4.40 -9.30 -6.47
C TRP A 131 3.41 -10.12 -5.64
N VAL A 132 2.73 -9.47 -4.70
CA VAL A 132 1.60 -10.02 -3.98
C VAL A 132 0.33 -9.44 -4.58
N ARG A 133 -0.58 -10.28 -5.10
CA ARG A 133 -1.82 -9.84 -5.77
C ARG A 133 -3.03 -10.53 -5.17
N ARG A 134 -4.14 -9.81 -5.12
CA ARG A 134 -5.43 -10.36 -4.69
C ARG A 134 -5.85 -11.53 -5.57
N GLY A 135 -6.32 -12.59 -4.91
CA GLY A 135 -6.81 -13.78 -5.60
C GLY A 135 -5.76 -14.57 -6.38
N ALA A 136 -4.49 -14.16 -6.38
CA ALA A 136 -3.41 -14.88 -7.03
C ALA A 136 -2.74 -15.88 -6.08
N PRO A 137 -2.10 -16.93 -6.61
CA PRO A 137 -1.28 -17.84 -5.80
C PRO A 137 -0.20 -17.08 -5.04
N ARG A 138 0.04 -17.50 -3.80
CA ARG A 138 1.08 -16.91 -2.96
C ARG A 138 2.45 -17.05 -3.61
N PRO A 139 3.25 -15.97 -3.68
CA PRO A 139 4.63 -16.03 -4.17
C PRO A 139 5.49 -16.99 -3.33
N LYS A 140 6.37 -17.72 -4.01
CA LYS A 140 7.25 -18.72 -3.38
C LYS A 140 8.56 -18.07 -2.89
N VAL A 141 8.47 -17.07 -2.02
CA VAL A 141 9.61 -16.42 -1.37
C VAL A 141 9.69 -16.82 0.09
N GLU A 142 10.93 -16.81 0.65
CA GLU A 142 11.18 -17.32 2.00
C GLU A 142 10.37 -16.58 3.06
N ALA A 143 10.35 -15.26 3.03
CA ALA A 143 9.60 -14.44 3.98
C ALA A 143 8.11 -14.84 4.07
N LEU A 144 7.46 -15.11 2.93
CA LEU A 144 6.06 -15.51 2.91
C LEU A 144 5.85 -16.98 3.31
N ARG A 145 6.85 -17.85 3.07
CA ARG A 145 6.81 -19.22 3.57
C ARG A 145 6.91 -19.26 5.09
N ALA A 146 7.88 -18.54 5.65
CA ALA A 146 8.04 -18.40 7.11
C ALA A 146 6.81 -17.80 7.77
N PHE A 147 6.28 -16.68 7.26
CA PHE A 147 5.04 -16.11 7.76
C PHE A 147 3.90 -17.13 7.79
N HIS A 148 3.75 -17.91 6.72
CA HIS A 148 2.67 -18.89 6.65
C HIS A 148 2.85 -20.06 7.60
N ALA A 149 4.08 -20.55 7.77
CA ALA A 149 4.39 -21.67 8.65
C ALA A 149 4.22 -21.30 10.14
N ASP A 150 4.74 -20.12 10.51
CA ASP A 150 4.98 -19.79 11.92
C ASP A 150 3.94 -18.83 12.51
N VAL A 151 3.36 -17.96 11.68
CA VAL A 151 2.57 -16.81 12.18
C VAL A 151 1.14 -16.79 11.69
N SER A 152 0.87 -17.25 10.45
CA SER A 152 -0.43 -17.01 9.80
C SER A 152 -1.62 -17.61 10.56
N ARG A 153 -1.48 -18.77 11.19
CA ARG A 153 -2.54 -19.40 11.99
C ARG A 153 -2.90 -18.52 13.18
N ASP A 154 -1.91 -18.07 13.95
CA ASP A 154 -2.09 -17.21 15.12
C ASP A 154 -2.75 -15.87 14.73
N VAL A 155 -2.31 -15.29 13.61
CA VAL A 155 -2.93 -14.07 13.05
C VAL A 155 -4.38 -14.28 12.66
N ILE A 156 -4.74 -15.41 12.07
CA ILE A 156 -6.13 -15.74 11.70
C ILE A 156 -6.97 -15.93 12.95
N GLU A 157 -6.51 -16.70 13.93
CA GLU A 157 -7.26 -16.98 15.16
C GLU A 157 -7.50 -15.72 16.00
N ARG A 158 -6.49 -14.86 16.14
CA ARG A 158 -6.61 -13.59 16.86
C ARG A 158 -7.41 -12.57 16.06
N GLY A 159 -7.16 -12.47 14.75
CA GLY A 159 -7.82 -11.52 13.86
C GLY A 159 -9.33 -11.69 13.81
N ALA A 160 -9.80 -12.96 13.84
CA ALA A 160 -11.23 -13.25 13.87
C ALA A 160 -11.94 -12.66 15.11
N LYS A 161 -11.21 -12.47 16.22
CA LYS A 161 -11.73 -11.90 17.48
C LYS A 161 -11.66 -10.36 17.52
N LEU A 162 -10.94 -9.74 16.59
CA LEU A 162 -10.70 -8.30 16.56
C LEU A 162 -11.66 -7.54 15.62
N ALA A 163 -12.63 -8.23 15.04
CA ALA A 163 -13.60 -7.58 14.16
C ALA A 163 -14.48 -6.61 14.96
N HIS A 164 -14.44 -5.33 14.62
CA HIS A 164 -15.30 -4.31 15.20
C HIS A 164 -16.66 -4.28 14.51
N VAL A 165 -17.65 -4.90 15.15
CA VAL A 165 -19.01 -4.95 14.61
C VAL A 165 -19.66 -3.55 14.65
N GLY A 166 -20.23 -3.12 13.51
CA GLY A 166 -20.94 -1.85 13.40
C GLY A 166 -20.07 -0.62 13.06
N VAL A 167 -18.76 -0.79 12.94
CA VAL A 167 -17.85 0.28 12.49
C VAL A 167 -17.78 0.27 10.96
N ARG A 168 -18.12 1.40 10.33
CA ARG A 168 -18.12 1.53 8.87
C ARG A 168 -16.72 1.62 8.26
N LYS A 169 -15.76 2.10 9.03
CA LYS A 169 -14.38 2.27 8.60
C LYS A 169 -13.44 1.97 9.75
N GLU A 170 -12.53 1.07 9.51
CA GLU A 170 -11.38 0.82 10.36
C GLU A 170 -10.10 0.90 9.51
N SER A 171 -9.13 1.67 9.96
CA SER A 171 -7.86 1.85 9.24
C SER A 171 -6.66 1.88 10.18
N SER A 172 -6.85 1.53 11.46
CA SER A 172 -5.78 1.51 12.46
C SER A 172 -5.04 0.17 12.47
N GLY A 173 -3.72 0.22 12.44
CA GLY A 173 -2.86 -0.95 12.53
C GLY A 173 -3.04 -1.97 11.41
N TYR A 174 -2.63 -3.20 11.68
CA TYR A 174 -2.80 -4.31 10.73
C TYR A 174 -4.25 -4.74 10.62
N ALA A 175 -4.75 -4.96 9.42
CA ALA A 175 -6.11 -5.45 9.19
C ALA A 175 -6.23 -6.96 9.46
N LEU A 176 -5.99 -7.35 10.69
CA LEU A 176 -5.99 -8.77 11.09
C LEU A 176 -7.35 -9.43 10.87
N ALA A 177 -8.45 -8.70 11.13
CA ALA A 177 -9.81 -9.19 10.92
C ALA A 177 -10.10 -9.41 9.41
N ASP A 178 -9.65 -8.49 8.54
CA ASP A 178 -9.80 -8.66 7.10
C ASP A 178 -8.99 -9.85 6.60
N TYR A 179 -7.72 -9.95 7.00
CA TYR A 179 -6.87 -11.09 6.64
C TYR A 179 -7.44 -12.42 7.16
N ALA A 180 -7.97 -12.46 8.37
CA ALA A 180 -8.60 -13.67 8.93
C ALA A 180 -9.81 -14.14 8.10
N ARG A 181 -10.56 -13.18 7.54
CA ARG A 181 -11.73 -13.46 6.71
C ARG A 181 -11.38 -13.86 5.29
N THR A 182 -10.36 -13.24 4.68
CA THR A 182 -10.04 -13.38 3.25
C THR A 182 -8.88 -14.32 2.98
N GLY A 183 -7.91 -14.43 3.90
CA GLY A 183 -6.61 -15.06 3.68
C GLY A 183 -5.71 -14.27 2.70
N ASP A 184 -6.11 -13.07 2.30
CA ASP A 184 -5.42 -12.28 1.29
C ASP A 184 -4.32 -11.41 1.92
N LEU A 185 -3.07 -11.65 1.49
CA LEU A 185 -1.91 -10.93 2.03
C LEU A 185 -1.96 -9.42 1.76
N VAL A 186 -2.64 -8.97 0.71
CA VAL A 186 -2.78 -7.53 0.44
C VAL A 186 -3.52 -6.84 1.59
N ASP A 187 -4.45 -7.52 2.26
CA ASP A 187 -5.18 -6.94 3.38
C ASP A 187 -4.28 -6.61 4.56
N ILE A 188 -3.31 -7.48 4.89
CA ILE A 188 -2.38 -7.24 6.00
C ILE A 188 -1.21 -6.34 5.61
N LEU A 189 -0.81 -6.34 4.34
CA LEU A 189 0.28 -5.49 3.83
C LEU A 189 -0.13 -4.02 3.75
N VAL A 190 -1.34 -3.73 3.25
CA VAL A 190 -1.87 -2.36 3.24
C VAL A 190 -2.21 -1.92 4.65
N GLY A 191 -1.58 -0.86 5.12
CA GLY A 191 -1.69 -0.38 6.49
C GLY A 191 -0.59 -0.89 7.42
N SER A 192 0.43 -1.57 6.88
CA SER A 192 1.57 -2.08 7.68
C SER A 192 2.65 -1.03 7.99
N GLU A 193 2.54 0.16 7.45
CA GLU A 193 3.44 1.30 7.70
C GLU A 193 4.93 0.97 7.53
N GLY A 194 5.25 0.11 6.55
CA GLY A 194 6.62 -0.29 6.24
C GLY A 194 7.23 -1.36 7.15
N THR A 195 6.45 -1.92 8.08
CA THR A 195 6.95 -2.92 9.06
C THR A 195 6.99 -4.35 8.52
N LEU A 196 6.18 -4.67 7.50
CA LEU A 196 6.10 -6.01 6.91
C LEU A 196 6.86 -6.12 5.58
N ALA A 197 6.86 -5.05 4.79
CA ALA A 197 7.56 -4.98 3.51
C ALA A 197 7.75 -3.53 3.08
N ILE A 198 8.71 -3.30 2.18
CA ILE A 198 8.88 -2.04 1.45
C ILE A 198 8.21 -2.20 0.10
N PHE A 199 7.26 -1.33 -0.23
CA PHE A 199 6.59 -1.34 -1.52
C PHE A 199 7.43 -0.64 -2.58
N VAL A 200 7.68 -1.32 -3.69
CA VAL A 200 8.43 -0.80 -4.84
C VAL A 200 7.58 -0.69 -6.11
N GLY A 201 6.34 -1.14 -6.04
CA GLY A 201 5.33 -0.99 -7.08
C GLY A 201 3.93 -1.28 -6.54
N LEU A 202 2.93 -0.65 -7.14
CA LEU A 202 1.52 -0.83 -6.81
C LEU A 202 0.72 -1.14 -8.06
N ASP A 203 -0.28 -1.99 -7.93
CA ASP A 203 -1.31 -2.30 -8.91
C ASP A 203 -2.65 -1.84 -8.33
N LEU A 204 -3.24 -0.80 -8.93
CA LEU A 204 -4.36 -0.05 -8.39
C LEU A 204 -5.62 -0.27 -9.23
N VAL A 205 -6.75 -0.35 -8.55
CA VAL A 205 -8.08 -0.29 -9.18
C VAL A 205 -8.54 1.16 -9.24
N LEU A 206 -9.12 1.53 -10.36
CA LEU A 206 -9.68 2.85 -10.62
C LEU A 206 -11.21 2.79 -10.62
N ALA A 207 -11.84 3.92 -10.39
CA ALA A 207 -13.29 4.08 -10.49
C ALA A 207 -13.65 4.94 -11.69
N PRO A 208 -14.84 4.76 -12.29
CA PRO A 208 -15.33 5.69 -13.29
C PRO A 208 -15.45 7.12 -12.73
N LEU A 209 -15.21 8.10 -13.57
CA LEU A 209 -15.55 9.49 -13.24
C LEU A 209 -17.06 9.61 -13.04
N PRO A 210 -17.53 10.32 -12.00
CA PRO A 210 -18.96 10.56 -11.86
C PRO A 210 -19.45 11.45 -13.00
N ALA A 211 -20.63 11.14 -13.54
CA ALA A 211 -21.26 11.94 -14.60
C ALA A 211 -21.56 13.37 -14.15
N ALA A 212 -21.81 13.57 -12.85
CA ALA A 212 -22.02 14.88 -12.24
C ALA A 212 -21.59 14.84 -10.77
N SER A 213 -21.17 15.98 -10.26
CA SER A 213 -20.94 16.20 -8.83
C SER A 213 -21.55 17.54 -8.40
N ALA A 214 -22.16 17.55 -7.22
CA ALA A 214 -22.67 18.77 -6.60
C ALA A 214 -22.15 18.87 -5.16
N SER A 215 -21.84 20.09 -4.74
CA SER A 215 -21.57 20.43 -3.34
C SER A 215 -22.73 21.23 -2.80
N MET A 216 -23.19 20.89 -1.59
CA MET A 216 -24.10 21.72 -0.82
C MET A 216 -23.33 22.28 0.38
N THR A 217 -23.42 23.55 0.61
CA THR A 217 -22.89 24.27 1.77
C THR A 217 -24.03 24.68 2.66
#